data_af1c514f271b901e51a97066ed79a989
#
_entry.id   af1c514f271b901e51a97066ed79a989
#
_cell.length_a   1.000
_cell.length_b   1.000
_cell.length_c   1.000
_cell.angle_alpha   90.00
_cell.angle_beta   90.00
_cell.angle_gamma   90.00
#
_symmetry.space_group_name_H-M   'P 1'
#
loop_
_entity.id
_entity.type
_entity.pdbx_description
1 polymer ?
#
loop_
_entity_poly.entity_id
_entity_poly.type
_entity_poly.pdbx_seq_one_letter_code
_entity_poly.pdbx_strand_id
1 'polypeptide(L)'
;MSNKFVIAVYVDNQFGVLTRVTSMFTRRGFNIDALTVGETEDPAYSRITIPLSGDGYAREQLINQMKKLFNVKKVEMLEDSECIKRELMLIKIYNKPENRSDIHFAVETYRAKVVDYTTEGMCIEITGDPGKIDAFVELMKPFGIIEICRTGIVALERGTTSLLSK
;
A
#
# COMPACT_ATOMS: atom_id res chain seq x y z
N MET A 1 12.16 -10.38 -15.66
CA MET A 1 11.00 -9.55 -15.22
C MET A 1 10.94 -9.63 -13.70
N SER A 2 11.03 -8.50 -13.02
CA SER A 2 10.89 -8.48 -11.54
C SER A 2 9.44 -8.80 -11.19
N ASN A 3 9.19 -9.96 -10.57
CA ASN A 3 7.85 -10.31 -10.10
C ASN A 3 7.55 -9.50 -8.84
N LYS A 4 6.50 -8.69 -8.91
CA LYS A 4 5.95 -8.01 -7.72
C LYS A 4 5.18 -9.03 -6.89
N PHE A 5 5.36 -8.99 -5.59
CA PHE A 5 4.64 -9.81 -4.61
C PHE A 5 4.36 -9.01 -3.35
N VAL A 6 3.39 -9.43 -2.57
CA VAL A 6 3.02 -8.80 -1.30
C VAL A 6 3.18 -9.81 -0.18
N ILE A 7 3.84 -9.42 0.88
CA ILE A 7 3.90 -10.21 2.12
C ILE A 7 3.10 -9.54 3.21
N ALA A 8 2.46 -10.36 4.03
CA ALA A 8 1.82 -9.95 5.27
C ALA A 8 2.58 -10.53 6.44
N VAL A 9 2.88 -9.71 7.43
CA VAL A 9 3.64 -10.08 8.62
C VAL A 9 2.82 -9.75 9.85
N TYR A 10 2.60 -10.74 10.71
CA TYR A 10 1.95 -10.58 12.00
C TYR A 10 3.04 -10.50 13.08
N VAL A 11 3.07 -9.42 13.82
CA VAL A 11 4.14 -9.11 14.77
C VAL A 11 3.60 -8.67 16.12
N ASP A 12 4.40 -8.81 17.18
CA ASP A 12 4.10 -8.18 18.45
C ASP A 12 4.00 -6.66 18.28
N ASN A 13 2.95 -6.04 18.83
CA ASN A 13 2.78 -4.60 18.83
C ASN A 13 3.62 -3.96 19.95
N GLN A 14 4.95 -3.93 19.75
CA GLN A 14 5.91 -3.43 20.73
C GLN A 14 6.90 -2.47 20.10
N PHE A 15 7.46 -1.61 20.94
CA PHE A 15 8.48 -0.67 20.53
C PHE A 15 9.68 -1.37 19.86
N GLY A 16 10.16 -0.82 18.76
CA GLY A 16 11.34 -1.32 18.03
C GLY A 16 11.10 -2.51 17.10
N VAL A 17 9.92 -3.12 17.09
CA VAL A 17 9.62 -4.27 16.20
C VAL A 17 9.68 -3.86 14.73
N LEU A 18 9.06 -2.74 14.36
CA LEU A 18 9.12 -2.22 12.99
C LEU A 18 10.55 -1.96 12.54
N THR A 19 11.39 -1.38 13.41
CA THR A 19 12.80 -1.12 13.12
C THR A 19 13.57 -2.42 12.85
N ARG A 20 13.31 -3.49 13.61
CA ARG A 20 13.94 -4.80 13.38
C ARG A 20 13.53 -5.41 12.05
N VAL A 21 12.25 -5.35 11.72
CA VAL A 21 11.72 -5.85 10.46
C VAL A 21 12.33 -5.08 9.29
N THR A 22 12.29 -3.75 9.30
CA THR A 22 12.83 -2.91 8.23
C THR A 22 14.35 -3.01 8.08
N SER A 23 15.10 -3.12 9.18
CA SER A 23 16.56 -3.31 9.16
C SER A 23 16.98 -4.60 8.46
N MET A 24 16.15 -5.63 8.51
CA MET A 24 16.43 -6.89 7.81
C MET A 24 16.37 -6.70 6.29
N PHE A 25 15.43 -5.90 5.77
CA PHE A 25 15.35 -5.58 4.34
C PHE A 25 16.59 -4.82 3.88
N THR A 26 17.01 -3.81 4.63
CA THR A 26 18.19 -3.00 4.34
C THR A 26 19.47 -3.85 4.25
N ARG A 27 19.68 -4.77 5.21
CA ARG A 27 20.84 -5.66 5.22
C ARG A 27 20.91 -6.62 4.03
N ARG A 28 19.80 -6.86 3.38
CA ARG A 28 19.65 -7.77 2.25
C ARG A 28 19.55 -7.07 0.90
N GLY A 29 19.65 -5.74 0.89
CA GLY A 29 19.56 -4.95 -0.33
C GLY A 29 18.16 -4.88 -0.94
N PHE A 30 17.10 -5.22 -0.18
CA PHE A 30 15.75 -5.02 -0.63
C PHE A 30 15.34 -3.56 -0.43
N ASN A 31 14.85 -2.94 -1.50
CA ASN A 31 14.18 -1.64 -1.39
C ASN A 31 12.74 -1.83 -0.92
N ILE A 32 12.31 -1.02 0.04
CA ILE A 32 10.92 -0.95 0.50
C ILE A 32 10.28 0.26 -0.17
N ASP A 33 9.49 0.03 -1.21
CA ASP A 33 8.80 1.10 -1.93
C ASP A 33 7.60 1.63 -1.14
N ALA A 34 6.94 0.77 -0.38
CA ALA A 34 5.82 1.10 0.48
C ALA A 34 5.76 0.13 1.67
N LEU A 35 5.20 0.61 2.76
CA LEU A 35 5.01 -0.15 3.99
C LEU A 35 3.74 0.34 4.68
N THR A 36 2.82 -0.58 4.97
CA THR A 36 1.61 -0.27 5.73
C THR A 36 1.63 -1.07 7.02
N VAL A 37 1.42 -0.39 8.15
CA VAL A 37 1.39 -0.98 9.49
C VAL A 37 0.13 -0.54 10.20
N GLY A 38 -0.55 -1.47 10.86
CA GLY A 38 -1.70 -1.18 11.69
C GLY A 38 -1.88 -2.23 12.78
N GLU A 39 -2.56 -1.84 13.86
CA GLU A 39 -3.02 -2.78 14.86
C GLU A 39 -4.01 -3.77 14.23
N THR A 40 -4.06 -4.97 14.80
CA THR A 40 -5.04 -5.99 14.41
C THR A 40 -6.27 -5.93 15.32
N GLU A 41 -7.16 -6.90 15.20
CA GLU A 41 -8.29 -7.09 16.12
C GLU A 41 -7.85 -7.35 17.56
N ASP A 42 -6.60 -7.79 17.76
CA ASP A 42 -5.95 -7.88 19.07
C ASP A 42 -4.87 -6.79 19.17
N PRO A 43 -5.01 -5.80 20.07
CA PRO A 43 -4.05 -4.70 20.22
C PRO A 43 -2.63 -5.14 20.62
N ALA A 44 -2.45 -6.37 21.07
CA ALA A 44 -1.12 -6.94 21.36
C ALA A 44 -0.30 -7.17 20.08
N TYR A 45 -0.94 -7.16 18.92
CA TYR A 45 -0.31 -7.46 17.64
C TYR A 45 -0.55 -6.38 16.60
N SER A 46 0.42 -6.27 15.68
CA SER A 46 0.32 -5.44 14.48
C SER A 46 0.48 -6.27 13.22
N ARG A 47 -0.20 -5.85 12.16
CA ARG A 47 -0.04 -6.39 10.82
C ARG A 47 0.76 -5.42 9.98
N ILE A 48 1.82 -5.93 9.34
CA ILE A 48 2.63 -5.19 8.37
C ILE A 48 2.34 -5.78 6.99
N THR A 49 2.02 -4.93 6.02
CA THR A 49 1.84 -5.31 4.62
C THR A 49 2.94 -4.66 3.79
N ILE A 50 3.72 -5.45 3.06
CA ILE A 50 4.91 -4.99 2.35
C ILE A 50 4.85 -5.48 0.90
N PRO A 51 4.63 -4.59 -0.08
CA PRO A 51 4.85 -4.89 -1.49
C PRO A 51 6.35 -4.92 -1.78
N LEU A 52 6.79 -5.92 -2.51
CA LEU A 52 8.19 -6.16 -2.83
C LEU A 52 8.35 -6.57 -4.29
N SER A 53 9.56 -6.39 -4.79
CA SER A 53 9.99 -6.87 -6.10
C SER A 53 11.21 -7.77 -5.95
N GLY A 54 11.20 -8.92 -6.60
CA GLY A 54 12.32 -9.85 -6.53
C GLY A 54 12.07 -11.15 -7.29
N ASP A 55 13.08 -11.99 -7.39
CA ASP A 55 12.95 -13.34 -7.89
C ASP A 55 12.47 -14.33 -6.81
N GLY A 56 12.16 -15.56 -7.22
CA GLY A 56 11.66 -16.59 -6.30
C GLY A 56 12.61 -16.92 -5.17
N TYR A 57 13.92 -16.96 -5.45
CA TYR A 57 14.94 -17.29 -4.46
C TYR A 57 15.08 -16.18 -3.41
N ALA A 58 15.18 -14.92 -3.83
CA ALA A 58 15.26 -13.78 -2.93
C ALA A 58 14.03 -13.70 -2.02
N ARG A 59 12.84 -13.98 -2.57
CA ARG A 59 11.56 -14.04 -1.86
C ARG A 59 11.57 -15.08 -0.75
N GLU A 60 11.93 -16.33 -1.06
CA GLU A 60 11.99 -17.41 -0.06
C GLU A 60 12.98 -17.11 1.05
N GLN A 61 14.17 -16.62 0.69
CA GLN A 61 15.18 -16.22 1.65
C GLN A 61 14.65 -15.14 2.61
N LEU A 62 13.96 -14.14 2.09
CA LEU A 62 13.38 -13.08 2.88
C LEU A 62 12.37 -13.61 3.89
N ILE A 63 11.39 -14.41 3.43
CA ILE A 63 10.35 -15.00 4.29
C ILE A 63 11.00 -15.87 5.38
N ASN A 64 11.96 -16.72 5.02
CA ASN A 64 12.64 -17.59 5.98
C ASN A 64 13.43 -16.80 7.04
N GLN A 65 14.00 -15.66 6.69
CA GLN A 65 14.69 -14.80 7.65
C GLN A 65 13.73 -14.04 8.56
N MET A 66 12.59 -13.58 8.02
CA MET A 66 11.56 -12.92 8.83
C MET A 66 10.99 -13.86 9.89
N LYS A 67 10.77 -15.12 9.55
CA LYS A 67 10.29 -16.16 10.48
C LYS A 67 11.25 -16.41 11.66
N LYS A 68 12.51 -16.02 11.56
CA LYS A 68 13.51 -16.14 12.63
C LYS A 68 13.49 -14.98 13.63
N LEU A 69 12.80 -13.90 13.33
CA LEU A 69 12.70 -12.77 14.24
C LEU A 69 11.74 -13.11 15.39
N PHE A 70 12.19 -12.95 16.62
CA PHE A 70 11.42 -13.31 17.83
C PHE A 70 10.03 -12.66 17.89
N ASN A 71 9.94 -11.42 17.48
CA ASN A 71 8.69 -10.65 17.50
C ASN A 71 7.77 -10.92 16.30
N VAL A 72 8.19 -11.74 15.34
CA VAL A 72 7.39 -12.12 14.19
C VAL A 72 6.66 -13.43 14.50
N LYS A 73 5.35 -13.37 14.50
CA LYS A 73 4.48 -14.55 14.81
C LYS A 73 4.15 -15.33 13.55
N LYS A 74 3.90 -14.61 12.45
CA LYS A 74 3.56 -15.22 11.17
C LYS A 74 4.05 -14.35 10.01
N VAL A 75 4.45 -15.00 8.93
CA VAL A 75 4.77 -14.36 7.65
C VAL A 75 4.14 -15.19 6.56
N GLU A 76 3.34 -14.56 5.72
CA GLU A 76 2.71 -15.20 4.58
C GLU A 76 2.86 -14.35 3.32
N MET A 77 3.02 -15.02 2.21
CA MET A 77 2.90 -14.41 0.90
C MET A 77 1.44 -14.39 0.48
N LEU A 78 0.99 -13.24 -0.01
CA LEU A 78 -0.38 -13.07 -0.49
C LEU A 78 -0.40 -13.23 -2.01
N GLU A 79 -1.06 -14.27 -2.48
CA GLU A 79 -1.26 -14.52 -3.91
C GLU A 79 -2.28 -13.52 -4.48
N ASP A 80 -1.95 -12.93 -5.63
CA ASP A 80 -2.75 -11.87 -6.25
C ASP A 80 -4.18 -12.29 -6.57
N SER A 81 -4.39 -13.54 -6.97
CA SER A 81 -5.70 -14.10 -7.30
C SER A 81 -6.58 -14.34 -6.06
N GLU A 82 -5.97 -14.56 -4.90
CA GLU A 82 -6.65 -14.97 -3.67
C GLU A 82 -6.81 -13.86 -2.66
N CYS A 83 -6.32 -12.65 -2.93
CA CYS A 83 -6.39 -11.54 -2.00
C CYS A 83 -7.14 -10.32 -2.56
N ILE A 84 -7.61 -9.49 -1.64
CA ILE A 84 -8.14 -8.16 -1.92
C ILE A 84 -7.04 -7.16 -1.56
N LYS A 85 -6.67 -6.32 -2.52
CA LYS A 85 -5.70 -5.23 -2.32
C LYS A 85 -6.41 -3.89 -2.43
N ARG A 86 -6.11 -2.98 -1.52
CA ARG A 86 -6.60 -1.60 -1.58
C ARG A 86 -5.50 -0.64 -1.14
N GLU A 87 -5.59 0.54 -1.69
CA GLU A 87 -4.76 1.69 -1.34
C GLU A 87 -5.62 2.93 -1.31
N LEU A 88 -5.32 3.85 -0.41
CA LEU A 88 -5.90 5.18 -0.39
C LEU A 88 -4.83 6.19 -0.83
N MET A 89 -5.22 7.12 -1.68
CA MET A 89 -4.38 8.23 -2.10
C MET A 89 -5.11 9.55 -1.92
N LEU A 90 -4.38 10.54 -1.42
CA LEU A 90 -4.73 11.96 -1.52
C LEU A 90 -3.85 12.59 -2.59
N ILE A 91 -4.46 13.26 -3.55
CA ILE A 91 -3.78 13.98 -4.61
C ILE A 91 -4.25 15.42 -4.64
N LYS A 92 -3.31 16.36 -4.61
CA LYS A 92 -3.56 17.78 -4.72
C LYS A 92 -3.16 18.26 -6.11
N ILE A 93 -4.07 18.95 -6.78
CA ILE A 93 -3.88 19.45 -8.15
C ILE A 93 -4.30 20.91 -8.25
N TYR A 94 -3.82 21.60 -9.29
CA TYR A 94 -4.27 22.96 -9.60
C TYR A 94 -5.73 22.96 -10.08
N ASN A 95 -6.50 23.96 -9.63
CA ASN A 95 -7.92 24.13 -9.95
C ASN A 95 -8.09 25.28 -10.96
N LYS A 96 -7.53 25.14 -12.16
CA LYS A 96 -7.69 26.12 -13.24
C LYS A 96 -9.11 26.07 -13.80
N PRO A 97 -9.77 27.23 -14.02
CA PRO A 97 -11.14 27.29 -14.53
C PRO A 97 -11.40 26.45 -15.77
N GLU A 98 -10.46 26.46 -16.72
CA GLU A 98 -10.53 25.74 -17.99
C GLU A 98 -10.54 24.22 -17.83
N ASN A 99 -10.01 23.69 -16.73
CA ASN A 99 -9.84 22.25 -16.52
C ASN A 99 -10.89 21.64 -15.56
N ARG A 100 -11.71 22.46 -14.92
CA ARG A 100 -12.64 22.01 -13.85
C ARG A 100 -13.58 20.92 -14.30
N SER A 101 -14.18 21.08 -15.47
CA SER A 101 -15.12 20.08 -16.00
C SER A 101 -14.46 18.74 -16.25
N ASP A 102 -13.25 18.73 -16.81
CA ASP A 102 -12.51 17.50 -17.11
C ASP A 102 -12.06 16.79 -15.83
N ILE A 103 -11.61 17.57 -14.84
CA ILE A 103 -11.25 17.05 -13.53
C ILE A 103 -12.47 16.42 -12.83
N HIS A 104 -13.61 17.12 -12.81
CA HIS A 104 -14.83 16.57 -12.21
C HIS A 104 -15.31 15.31 -12.92
N PHE A 105 -15.26 15.27 -14.24
CA PHE A 105 -15.59 14.06 -15.00
C PHE A 105 -14.68 12.88 -14.63
N ALA A 106 -13.39 13.13 -14.49
CA ALA A 106 -12.44 12.10 -14.07
C ALA A 106 -12.71 11.62 -12.63
N VAL A 107 -12.99 12.54 -11.70
CA VAL A 107 -13.34 12.25 -10.30
C VAL A 107 -14.56 11.34 -10.23
N GLU A 108 -15.62 11.65 -10.97
CA GLU A 108 -16.85 10.83 -11.03
C GLU A 108 -16.58 9.46 -11.66
N THR A 109 -15.87 9.41 -12.79
CA THR A 109 -15.56 8.16 -13.51
C THR A 109 -14.78 7.18 -12.65
N TYR A 110 -13.80 7.69 -11.89
CA TYR A 110 -12.99 6.88 -10.98
C TYR A 110 -13.62 6.67 -9.59
N ARG A 111 -14.82 7.23 -9.35
CA ARG A 111 -15.49 7.22 -8.05
C ARG A 111 -14.57 7.75 -6.93
N ALA A 112 -13.84 8.80 -7.25
CA ALA A 112 -13.04 9.55 -6.32
C ALA A 112 -13.89 10.63 -5.65
N LYS A 113 -13.33 11.34 -4.66
CA LYS A 113 -14.04 12.40 -3.92
C LYS A 113 -13.17 13.63 -3.83
N VAL A 114 -13.73 14.79 -4.10
CA VAL A 114 -13.09 16.06 -3.75
C VAL A 114 -13.29 16.28 -2.25
N VAL A 115 -12.18 16.34 -1.50
CA VAL A 115 -12.19 16.50 -0.04
C VAL A 115 -11.77 17.90 0.43
N ASP A 116 -11.10 18.66 -0.44
CA ASP A 116 -10.81 20.06 -0.25
C ASP A 116 -10.86 20.80 -1.58
N TYR A 117 -11.43 22.00 -1.57
CA TYR A 117 -11.66 22.78 -2.79
C TYR A 117 -11.41 24.27 -2.54
N THR A 118 -10.49 24.84 -3.30
CA THR A 118 -10.22 26.28 -3.34
C THR A 118 -10.24 26.82 -4.77
N THR A 119 -10.11 28.12 -4.94
CA THR A 119 -10.01 28.74 -6.27
C THR A 119 -8.75 28.34 -7.02
N GLU A 120 -7.69 27.97 -6.32
CA GLU A 120 -6.36 27.71 -6.88
C GLU A 120 -5.99 26.22 -6.91
N GLY A 121 -6.54 25.44 -5.99
CA GLY A 121 -6.24 24.03 -5.86
C GLY A 121 -7.39 23.20 -5.34
N MET A 122 -7.35 21.91 -5.60
CA MET A 122 -8.26 20.94 -5.00
C MET A 122 -7.51 19.68 -4.54
N CYS A 123 -7.99 19.09 -3.45
CA CYS A 123 -7.52 17.81 -2.98
C CYS A 123 -8.57 16.73 -3.26
N ILE A 124 -8.13 15.65 -3.87
CA ILE A 124 -8.99 14.53 -4.26
C ILE A 124 -8.53 13.28 -3.50
N GLU A 125 -9.49 12.62 -2.86
CA GLU A 125 -9.33 11.30 -2.24
C GLU A 125 -9.76 10.22 -3.23
N ILE A 126 -8.95 9.19 -3.38
CA ILE A 126 -9.30 8.01 -4.17
C ILE A 126 -8.85 6.73 -3.47
N THR A 127 -9.68 5.71 -3.51
CA THR A 127 -9.37 4.35 -3.06
C THR A 127 -9.56 3.35 -4.18
N GLY A 128 -8.71 2.34 -4.21
CA GLY A 128 -8.78 1.30 -5.22
C GLY A 128 -7.63 0.31 -5.13
N ASP A 129 -7.56 -0.57 -6.12
CA ASP A 129 -6.35 -1.35 -6.36
C ASP A 129 -5.23 -0.46 -6.93
N PRO A 130 -3.96 -0.89 -6.84
CA PRO A 130 -2.82 -0.09 -7.31
C PRO A 130 -2.94 0.36 -8.77
N GLY A 131 -3.46 -0.49 -9.65
CA GLY A 131 -3.62 -0.15 -11.06
C GLY A 131 -4.60 1.00 -11.28
N LYS A 132 -5.72 1.00 -10.54
CA LYS A 132 -6.68 2.12 -10.56
C LYS A 132 -6.03 3.42 -10.08
N ILE A 133 -5.27 3.36 -8.99
CA ILE A 133 -4.59 4.54 -8.42
C ILE A 133 -3.57 5.09 -9.40
N ASP A 134 -2.73 4.24 -9.99
CA ASP A 134 -1.71 4.65 -10.95
C ASP A 134 -2.34 5.25 -12.22
N ALA A 135 -3.42 4.65 -12.74
CA ALA A 135 -4.15 5.19 -13.89
C ALA A 135 -4.75 6.59 -13.59
N PHE A 136 -5.27 6.79 -12.38
CA PHE A 136 -5.78 8.11 -11.97
C PHE A 136 -4.66 9.15 -11.87
N VAL A 137 -3.49 8.79 -11.36
CA VAL A 137 -2.32 9.70 -11.32
C VAL A 137 -1.93 10.12 -12.74
N GLU A 138 -1.83 9.17 -13.68
CA GLU A 138 -1.52 9.49 -15.08
C GLU A 138 -2.53 10.46 -15.70
N LEU A 139 -3.82 10.26 -15.41
CA LEU A 139 -4.90 11.12 -15.88
C LEU A 139 -4.82 12.53 -15.29
N MET A 140 -4.32 12.69 -14.06
CA MET A 140 -4.20 13.99 -13.37
C MET A 140 -2.94 14.77 -13.76
N LYS A 141 -1.90 14.14 -14.30
CA LYS A 141 -0.64 14.82 -14.68
C LYS A 141 -0.82 16.06 -15.55
N PRO A 142 -1.67 16.07 -16.60
CA PRO A 142 -1.85 17.26 -17.45
C PRO A 142 -2.40 18.49 -16.72
N PHE A 143 -3.14 18.26 -15.61
CA PHE A 143 -3.75 19.34 -14.83
C PHE A 143 -2.76 20.00 -13.84
N GLY A 144 -1.60 19.40 -13.66
CA GLY A 144 -0.56 19.87 -12.73
C GLY A 144 -0.77 19.35 -11.32
N ILE A 145 0.01 18.32 -10.96
CA ILE A 145 0.02 17.75 -9.63
C ILE A 145 0.89 18.61 -8.72
N ILE A 146 0.34 19.02 -7.58
CA ILE A 146 1.04 19.77 -6.54
C ILE A 146 1.72 18.81 -5.57
N GLU A 147 0.96 17.78 -5.10
CA GLU A 147 1.45 16.82 -4.11
C GLU A 147 0.61 15.53 -4.15
N ILE A 148 1.26 14.42 -3.83
CA ILE A 148 0.62 13.11 -3.68
C ILE A 148 1.04 12.52 -2.33
N CYS A 149 0.05 11.98 -1.60
CA CYS A 149 0.25 11.15 -0.42
C CYS A 149 -0.49 9.83 -0.58
N ARG A 150 0.22 8.71 -0.41
CA ARG A 150 -0.32 7.35 -0.55
C ARG A 150 -0.11 6.55 0.74
N THR A 151 -1.08 5.73 1.10
CA THR A 151 -0.95 4.83 2.26
C THR A 151 0.01 3.66 2.01
N GLY A 152 0.19 3.28 0.75
CA GLY A 152 0.65 1.95 0.40
C GLY A 152 -0.51 0.94 0.43
N ILE A 153 -0.19 -0.29 0.07
CA ILE A 153 -1.19 -1.36 -0.10
C ILE A 153 -1.55 -1.97 1.25
N VAL A 154 -2.85 -2.06 1.54
CA VAL A 154 -3.41 -3.01 2.51
C VAL A 154 -3.97 -4.20 1.74
N ALA A 155 -3.77 -5.42 2.28
CA ALA A 155 -4.20 -6.64 1.60
C ALA A 155 -4.72 -7.68 2.60
N LEU A 156 -5.82 -8.32 2.26
CA LEU A 156 -6.40 -9.45 2.98
C LEU A 156 -6.75 -10.58 2.02
N GLU A 157 -6.64 -11.79 2.48
CA GLU A 157 -7.13 -12.97 1.73
C GLU A 157 -8.65 -12.96 1.64
N ARG A 158 -9.17 -13.56 0.58
CA ARG A 158 -10.62 -13.68 0.37
C ARG A 158 -11.22 -14.76 1.26
N GLY A 159 -12.53 -14.66 1.48
CA GLY A 159 -13.28 -15.64 2.26
C GLY A 159 -12.98 -15.59 3.76
N THR A 160 -12.91 -16.75 4.39
CA THR A 160 -12.68 -16.90 5.84
C THR A 160 -11.22 -17.20 6.19
N THR A 161 -10.35 -17.31 5.23
CA THR A 161 -8.92 -17.55 5.44
C THR A 161 -8.27 -16.34 6.12
N SER A 162 -7.57 -16.57 7.21
CA SER A 162 -6.81 -15.53 7.91
C SER A 162 -5.31 -15.87 7.98
N LEU A 163 -4.50 -14.86 8.21
CA LEU A 163 -3.06 -15.03 8.37
C LEU A 163 -2.73 -16.03 9.49
N LEU A 164 -3.55 -16.08 10.54
CA LEU A 164 -3.35 -16.96 11.70
C LEU A 164 -3.97 -18.35 11.53
N SER A 165 -4.86 -18.55 10.56
CA SER A 165 -5.53 -19.86 10.34
C SER A 165 -4.74 -20.82 9.45
N LYS A 166 -3.57 -20.40 8.96
CA LYS A 166 -2.68 -21.21 8.11
C LYS A 166 -1.54 -21.90 8.87
#